data_7862533453aa3e5b930f3fbb0ccf5bbc
#
_entry.id   7862533453aa3e5b930f3fbb0ccf5bbc
#
_cell.length_a   1.000
_cell.length_b   1.000
_cell.length_c   1.000
_cell.angle_alpha   90.00
_cell.angle_beta   90.00
_cell.angle_gamma   90.00
#
_symmetry.space_group_name_H-M   'P 1'
#
loop_
_entity.id
_entity.type
_entity.pdbx_description
1 polymer ?
#
loop_
_entity_poly.entity_id
_entity_poly.type
_entity_poly.pdbx_seq_one_letter_code
_entity_poly.pdbx_strand_id
1 'polypeptide(L)'
;MNLFASAGYLKGSLVASSNAVVFSYVLYLIGKYEYKVSSVELQKIIRKWIFMSTITGFYTGSTESEVEKQFADLRDVHHADEFVSYLNSVIGNRFTDDYFVYSLPAELNSSSANSPAWYGYIAAVNVLGTPMLFSTAPLSQYFVLGANGDKNSVDKHHIFPKHYLEKIGYDNDCIFRKNCASVPEERSAIPLQTEQSSAG
;
A
#
# COMPACT_ATOMS: atom_id res chain seq x y z
N MET A 1 7.55 16.12 -8.87
CA MET A 1 6.42 15.46 -8.18
C MET A 1 6.86 14.05 -7.82
N ASN A 2 6.70 13.63 -6.57
CA ASN A 2 7.07 12.26 -6.18
C ASN A 2 5.94 11.31 -6.61
N LEU A 3 6.17 10.52 -7.65
CA LEU A 3 5.20 9.58 -8.22
C LEU A 3 4.70 8.56 -7.18
N PHE A 4 5.59 8.06 -6.34
CA PHE A 4 5.25 7.11 -5.29
C PHE A 4 4.37 7.73 -4.20
N ALA A 5 4.67 8.95 -3.79
CA ALA A 5 3.81 9.68 -2.85
C ALA A 5 2.41 9.90 -3.41
N SER A 6 2.27 10.18 -4.71
CA SER A 6 0.96 10.32 -5.36
C SER A 6 0.15 9.02 -5.42
N ALA A 7 0.82 7.87 -5.33
CA ALA A 7 0.22 6.55 -5.24
C ALA A 7 0.00 6.07 -3.78
N GLY A 8 0.24 6.95 -2.79
CA GLY A 8 0.04 6.66 -1.36
C GLY A 8 1.26 6.10 -0.62
N TYR A 9 2.35 5.81 -1.33
CA TYR A 9 3.60 5.31 -0.74
C TYR A 9 4.45 6.48 -0.22
N LEU A 10 4.11 6.99 0.95
CA LEU A 10 4.69 8.21 1.51
C LEU A 10 6.04 8.01 2.20
N LYS A 11 6.40 6.77 2.53
CA LYS A 11 7.70 6.37 3.09
C LYS A 11 8.33 5.27 2.25
N GLY A 12 9.67 5.27 2.14
CA GLY A 12 10.40 4.22 1.43
C GLY A 12 10.20 2.82 2.03
N SER A 13 9.96 2.74 3.34
CA SER A 13 9.64 1.47 4.02
C SER A 13 8.30 0.83 3.63
N LEU A 14 7.44 1.57 2.93
CA LEU A 14 6.19 1.04 2.37
C LEU A 14 6.37 0.42 0.98
N VAL A 15 7.58 0.41 0.42
CA VAL A 15 7.87 -0.17 -0.88
C VAL A 15 8.68 -1.43 -0.70
N ALA A 16 8.06 -2.58 -0.94
CA ALA A 16 8.67 -3.89 -0.71
C ALA A 16 9.82 -4.21 -1.67
N SER A 17 9.85 -3.60 -2.86
CA SER A 17 10.83 -3.88 -3.90
C SER A 17 11.42 -2.60 -4.49
N SER A 18 12.74 -2.46 -4.45
CA SER A 18 13.46 -1.40 -5.17
C SER A 18 13.27 -1.49 -6.69
N ASN A 19 13.07 -2.70 -7.22
CA ASN A 19 12.79 -2.92 -8.64
C ASN A 19 11.48 -2.26 -9.06
N ALA A 20 10.44 -2.30 -8.22
CA ALA A 20 9.19 -1.59 -8.49
C ALA A 20 9.41 -0.07 -8.65
N VAL A 21 10.34 0.52 -7.87
CA VAL A 21 10.72 1.93 -8.01
C VAL A 21 11.41 2.19 -9.33
N VAL A 22 12.46 1.42 -9.62
CA VAL A 22 13.30 1.61 -10.81
C VAL A 22 12.47 1.45 -12.08
N PHE A 23 11.74 0.34 -12.22
CA PHE A 23 11.01 0.04 -13.45
C PHE A 23 9.77 0.91 -13.64
N SER A 24 9.08 1.32 -12.57
CA SER A 24 8.03 2.32 -12.69
C SER A 24 8.55 3.67 -13.17
N TYR A 25 9.76 4.05 -12.74
CA TYR A 25 10.39 5.28 -13.21
C TYR A 25 10.85 5.16 -14.68
N VAL A 26 11.39 4.00 -15.09
CA VAL A 26 11.75 3.72 -16.48
C VAL A 26 10.51 3.83 -17.38
N LEU A 27 9.40 3.21 -17.02
CA LEU A 27 8.13 3.33 -17.75
C LEU A 27 7.63 4.77 -17.84
N TYR A 28 7.79 5.56 -16.77
CA TYR A 28 7.48 6.99 -16.81
C TYR A 28 8.36 7.73 -17.82
N LEU A 29 9.66 7.46 -17.86
CA LEU A 29 10.58 8.09 -18.83
C LEU A 29 10.25 7.70 -20.26
N ILE A 30 9.99 6.42 -20.52
CA ILE A 30 9.58 5.90 -21.83
C ILE A 30 8.29 6.59 -22.28
N GLY A 31 7.25 6.58 -21.45
CA GLY A 31 5.98 7.25 -21.76
C GLY A 31 6.13 8.74 -22.05
N LYS A 32 7.04 9.42 -21.31
CA LYS A 32 7.26 10.86 -21.46
C LYS A 32 8.06 11.23 -22.71
N TYR A 33 9.17 10.52 -22.95
CA TYR A 33 10.15 10.95 -23.95
C TYR A 33 10.00 10.20 -25.30
N GLU A 34 9.62 8.94 -25.27
CA GLU A 34 9.47 8.13 -26.46
C GLU A 34 8.05 8.24 -27.03
N TYR A 35 7.02 7.91 -26.23
CA TYR A 35 5.63 7.96 -26.66
C TYR A 35 4.97 9.34 -26.52
N LYS A 36 5.61 10.29 -25.82
CA LYS A 36 5.12 11.67 -25.62
C LYS A 36 3.69 11.72 -25.05
N VAL A 37 3.36 10.79 -24.17
CA VAL A 37 2.08 10.76 -23.46
C VAL A 37 1.87 12.07 -22.70
N SER A 38 0.65 12.61 -22.72
CA SER A 38 0.32 13.84 -21.99
C SER A 38 0.65 13.71 -20.49
N SER A 39 1.14 14.78 -19.87
CA SER A 39 1.58 14.74 -18.48
C SER A 39 0.49 14.27 -17.51
N VAL A 40 -0.76 14.62 -17.77
CA VAL A 40 -1.90 14.25 -16.92
C VAL A 40 -2.19 12.75 -17.03
N GLU A 41 -2.24 12.25 -18.25
CA GLU A 41 -2.51 10.84 -18.52
C GLU A 41 -1.38 9.94 -18.05
N LEU A 42 -0.13 10.34 -18.33
CA LEU A 42 1.06 9.64 -17.87
C LEU A 42 1.11 9.53 -16.33
N GLN A 43 0.86 10.62 -15.62
CA GLN A 43 0.80 10.58 -14.15
C GLN A 43 -0.31 9.67 -13.65
N LYS A 44 -1.47 9.67 -14.30
CA LYS A 44 -2.61 8.80 -13.94
C LYS A 44 -2.26 7.32 -14.13
N ILE A 45 -1.71 6.94 -15.28
CA ILE A 45 -1.40 5.54 -15.56
C ILE A 45 -0.21 5.03 -14.73
N ILE A 46 0.85 5.82 -14.57
CA ILE A 46 2.01 5.42 -13.78
C ILE A 46 1.66 5.30 -12.29
N ARG A 47 0.78 6.16 -11.75
CA ARG A 47 0.27 6.00 -10.39
C ARG A 47 -0.47 4.68 -10.17
N LYS A 48 -1.32 4.28 -11.14
CA LYS A 48 -1.99 2.97 -11.13
C LYS A 48 -0.98 1.83 -11.21
N TRP A 49 0.01 1.98 -12.09
CA TRP A 49 1.10 1.01 -12.26
C TRP A 49 1.89 0.79 -10.97
N ILE A 50 2.32 1.88 -10.32
CA ILE A 50 3.03 1.84 -9.04
C ILE A 50 2.20 1.08 -8.00
N PHE A 51 0.92 1.42 -7.88
CA PHE A 51 0.03 0.77 -6.92
C PHE A 51 -0.09 -0.73 -7.22
N MET A 52 -0.39 -1.11 -8.46
CA MET A 52 -0.50 -2.51 -8.87
C MET A 52 0.81 -3.26 -8.64
N SER A 53 1.93 -2.76 -9.17
CA SER A 53 3.20 -3.46 -9.10
C SER A 53 3.72 -3.66 -7.67
N THR A 54 3.39 -2.74 -6.76
CA THR A 54 3.79 -2.83 -5.36
C THR A 54 2.90 -3.79 -4.58
N ILE A 55 1.57 -3.66 -4.69
CA ILE A 55 0.64 -4.48 -3.89
C ILE A 55 0.65 -5.94 -4.33
N THR A 56 0.84 -6.22 -5.62
CA THR A 56 0.91 -7.59 -6.15
C THR A 56 2.29 -8.21 -6.07
N GLY A 57 3.31 -7.47 -5.61
CA GLY A 57 4.68 -7.93 -5.65
C GLY A 57 5.20 -8.23 -7.07
N PHE A 58 4.72 -7.50 -8.09
CA PHE A 58 4.96 -7.77 -9.52
C PHE A 58 6.45 -7.93 -9.86
N TYR A 59 7.33 -7.21 -9.18
CA TYR A 59 8.79 -7.26 -9.37
C TYR A 59 9.53 -7.97 -8.22
N THR A 60 8.89 -8.85 -7.46
CA THR A 60 9.53 -9.55 -6.32
C THR A 60 9.99 -10.97 -6.64
N GLY A 61 9.54 -11.55 -7.75
CA GLY A 61 9.93 -12.89 -8.22
C GLY A 61 10.97 -12.84 -9.34
N SER A 62 10.65 -13.43 -10.48
CA SER A 62 11.50 -13.43 -11.70
C SER A 62 11.47 -12.06 -12.40
N THR A 63 12.04 -11.05 -11.76
CA THR A 63 12.01 -9.66 -12.22
C THR A 63 12.57 -9.50 -13.64
N GLU A 64 13.67 -10.18 -13.95
CA GLU A 64 14.32 -10.12 -15.26
C GLU A 64 13.37 -10.57 -16.37
N SER A 65 12.72 -11.73 -16.19
CA SER A 65 11.78 -12.26 -17.17
C SER A 65 10.54 -11.36 -17.37
N GLU A 66 10.03 -10.77 -16.30
CA GLU A 66 8.90 -9.83 -16.40
C GLU A 66 9.30 -8.54 -17.13
N VAL A 67 10.49 -8.04 -16.89
CA VAL A 67 11.02 -6.84 -17.55
C VAL A 67 11.33 -7.12 -19.02
N GLU A 68 11.98 -8.25 -19.34
CA GLU A 68 12.25 -8.67 -20.72
C GLU A 68 10.95 -8.79 -21.53
N LYS A 69 9.92 -9.40 -20.95
CA LYS A 69 8.60 -9.51 -21.56
C LYS A 69 7.99 -8.13 -21.80
N GLN A 70 8.01 -7.23 -20.81
CA GLN A 70 7.48 -5.87 -20.98
C GLN A 70 8.19 -5.11 -22.09
N PHE A 71 9.52 -5.18 -22.16
CA PHE A 71 10.27 -4.53 -23.23
C PHE A 71 10.04 -5.18 -24.60
N ALA A 72 9.81 -6.49 -24.64
CA ALA A 72 9.42 -7.16 -25.87
C ALA A 72 8.05 -6.67 -26.38
N ASP A 73 7.06 -6.64 -25.49
CA ASP A 73 5.71 -6.16 -25.79
C ASP A 73 5.71 -4.68 -26.23
N LEU A 74 6.54 -3.84 -25.60
CA LEU A 74 6.66 -2.41 -25.94
C LEU A 74 7.29 -2.15 -27.32
N ARG A 75 7.97 -3.12 -27.95
CA ARG A 75 8.49 -2.95 -29.33
C ARG A 75 7.41 -2.79 -30.37
N ASP A 76 6.24 -3.36 -30.10
CA ASP A 76 5.08 -3.32 -31.02
C ASP A 76 4.15 -2.13 -30.71
N VAL A 77 4.50 -1.30 -29.73
CA VAL A 77 3.78 -0.08 -29.36
C VAL A 77 4.40 1.12 -30.07
N HIS A 78 3.60 1.91 -30.78
CA HIS A 78 4.08 3.03 -31.60
C HIS A 78 3.51 4.38 -31.20
N HIS A 79 2.38 4.41 -30.49
CA HIS A 79 1.64 5.60 -30.15
C HIS A 79 1.35 5.73 -28.65
N ALA A 80 1.07 6.96 -28.21
CA ALA A 80 0.80 7.29 -26.81
C ALA A 80 -0.39 6.53 -26.22
N ASP A 81 -1.47 6.41 -26.98
CA ASP A 81 -2.69 5.70 -26.60
C ASP A 81 -2.47 4.18 -26.50
N GLU A 82 -1.66 3.62 -27.39
CA GLU A 82 -1.26 2.21 -27.36
C GLU A 82 -0.42 1.91 -26.10
N PHE A 83 0.52 2.80 -25.75
CA PHE A 83 1.30 2.67 -24.52
C PHE A 83 0.42 2.67 -23.26
N VAL A 84 -0.52 3.61 -23.19
CA VAL A 84 -1.46 3.69 -22.07
C VAL A 84 -2.38 2.47 -22.03
N SER A 85 -2.84 2.00 -23.19
CA SER A 85 -3.68 0.80 -23.31
C SER A 85 -2.93 -0.46 -22.89
N TYR A 86 -1.67 -0.60 -23.28
CA TYR A 86 -0.81 -1.70 -22.87
C TYR A 86 -0.68 -1.74 -21.33
N LEU A 87 -0.31 -0.63 -20.69
CA LEU A 87 -0.19 -0.58 -19.24
C LEU A 87 -1.53 -0.87 -18.53
N ASN A 88 -2.65 -0.35 -19.05
CA ASN A 88 -3.97 -0.67 -18.49
C ASN A 88 -4.32 -2.15 -18.64
N SER A 89 -3.95 -2.80 -19.77
CA SER A 89 -4.16 -4.23 -19.97
C SER A 89 -3.38 -5.07 -18.95
N VAL A 90 -2.10 -4.76 -18.75
CA VAL A 90 -1.28 -5.45 -17.74
C VAL A 90 -1.85 -5.25 -16.34
N ILE A 91 -2.27 -4.04 -15.98
CA ILE A 91 -2.92 -3.75 -14.69
C ILE A 91 -4.21 -4.56 -14.55
N GLY A 92 -5.07 -4.58 -15.57
CA GLY A 92 -6.33 -5.32 -15.56
C GLY A 92 -6.15 -6.83 -15.41
N ASN A 93 -5.11 -7.39 -16.04
CA ASN A 93 -4.77 -8.80 -15.91
C ASN A 93 -4.27 -9.19 -14.50
N ARG A 94 -3.78 -8.23 -13.71
CA ARG A 94 -3.38 -8.44 -12.30
C ARG A 94 -4.49 -8.11 -11.32
N PHE A 95 -5.33 -7.12 -11.63
CA PHE A 95 -6.45 -6.68 -10.79
C PHE A 95 -7.77 -7.30 -11.26
N THR A 96 -7.83 -8.62 -11.20
CA THR A 96 -9.05 -9.39 -11.47
C THR A 96 -9.98 -9.40 -10.26
N ASP A 97 -11.24 -9.74 -10.47
CA ASP A 97 -12.19 -9.94 -9.38
C ASP A 97 -11.69 -11.01 -8.38
N ASP A 98 -11.11 -12.10 -8.90
CA ASP A 98 -10.52 -13.15 -8.07
C ASP A 98 -9.35 -12.64 -7.20
N TYR A 99 -8.55 -11.71 -7.72
CA TYR A 99 -7.50 -11.09 -6.91
C TYR A 99 -8.08 -10.37 -5.71
N PHE A 100 -9.12 -9.56 -5.90
CA PHE A 100 -9.73 -8.79 -4.81
C PHE A 100 -10.59 -9.64 -3.86
N VAL A 101 -11.25 -10.68 -4.37
CA VAL A 101 -12.15 -11.52 -3.56
C VAL A 101 -11.40 -12.59 -2.78
N TYR A 102 -10.33 -13.15 -3.34
CA TYR A 102 -9.63 -14.29 -2.75
C TYR A 102 -8.17 -14.00 -2.37
N SER A 103 -7.36 -13.51 -3.34
CA SER A 103 -5.91 -13.41 -3.14
C SER A 103 -5.54 -12.31 -2.14
N LEU A 104 -6.02 -11.09 -2.34
CA LEU A 104 -5.71 -9.96 -1.47
C LEU A 104 -6.21 -10.17 -0.02
N PRO A 105 -7.44 -10.65 0.24
CA PRO A 105 -7.85 -10.98 1.59
C PRO A 105 -7.00 -12.08 2.25
N ALA A 106 -6.59 -13.11 1.49
CA ALA A 106 -5.72 -14.16 1.99
C ALA A 106 -4.33 -13.60 2.39
N GLU A 107 -3.73 -12.74 1.56
CA GLU A 107 -2.47 -12.08 1.87
C GLU A 107 -2.56 -11.14 3.07
N LEU A 108 -3.65 -10.37 3.18
CA LEU A 108 -3.92 -9.50 4.33
C LEU A 108 -4.21 -10.30 5.61
N ASN A 109 -4.67 -11.55 5.48
CA ASN A 109 -4.87 -12.45 6.59
C ASN A 109 -3.56 -12.98 7.18
N SER A 110 -2.44 -12.85 6.47
CA SER A 110 -1.14 -13.20 7.01
C SER A 110 -0.82 -12.30 8.22
N SER A 111 -0.11 -12.85 9.19
CA SER A 111 0.31 -12.11 10.38
C SER A 111 1.41 -11.09 10.10
N SER A 112 1.92 -11.01 8.87
CA SER A 112 3.01 -10.14 8.50
C SER A 112 2.52 -8.73 8.18
N ALA A 113 2.89 -7.77 9.02
CA ALA A 113 2.73 -6.35 8.73
C ALA A 113 3.81 -5.81 7.76
N ASN A 114 4.55 -6.69 7.10
CA ASN A 114 5.62 -6.36 6.16
C ASN A 114 5.39 -7.01 4.78
N SER A 115 4.14 -7.31 4.44
CA SER A 115 3.78 -7.86 3.12
C SER A 115 3.50 -6.75 2.10
N PRO A 116 3.69 -7.01 0.80
CA PRO A 116 3.26 -6.09 -0.26
C PRO A 116 1.79 -5.69 -0.15
N ALA A 117 0.90 -6.64 0.17
CA ALA A 117 -0.52 -6.40 0.38
C ALA A 117 -0.78 -5.43 1.54
N TRP A 118 -0.07 -5.57 2.66
CA TRP A 118 -0.18 -4.64 3.79
C TRP A 118 0.27 -3.23 3.42
N TYR A 119 1.40 -3.10 2.72
CA TYR A 119 1.88 -1.80 2.26
C TYR A 119 0.92 -1.14 1.27
N GLY A 120 0.32 -1.95 0.37
CA GLY A 120 -0.73 -1.50 -0.54
C GLY A 120 -1.99 -1.02 0.19
N TYR A 121 -2.41 -1.73 1.25
CA TYR A 121 -3.50 -1.29 2.11
C TYR A 121 -3.22 0.08 2.74
N ILE A 122 -2.04 0.28 3.32
CA ILE A 122 -1.64 1.58 3.89
C ILE A 122 -1.59 2.66 2.81
N ALA A 123 -1.08 2.34 1.62
CA ALA A 123 -1.07 3.28 0.50
C ALA A 123 -2.49 3.69 0.08
N ALA A 124 -3.44 2.73 0.02
CA ALA A 124 -4.84 3.02 -0.26
C ALA A 124 -5.47 3.93 0.79
N VAL A 125 -5.24 3.66 2.07
CA VAL A 125 -5.70 4.50 3.20
C VAL A 125 -5.16 5.94 3.07
N ASN A 126 -3.89 6.08 2.68
CA ASN A 126 -3.29 7.41 2.45
C ASN A 126 -3.94 8.15 1.28
N VAL A 127 -4.21 7.47 0.15
CA VAL A 127 -4.86 8.07 -1.03
C VAL A 127 -6.29 8.46 -0.74
N LEU A 128 -7.02 7.65 0.02
CA LEU A 128 -8.40 7.91 0.40
C LEU A 128 -8.53 8.99 1.48
N GLY A 129 -7.42 9.41 2.10
CA GLY A 129 -7.44 10.39 3.18
C GLY A 129 -8.20 9.90 4.41
N THR A 130 -8.19 8.58 4.66
CA THR A 130 -8.91 7.98 5.79
C THR A 130 -8.33 8.49 7.11
N PRO A 131 -9.19 8.99 8.02
CA PRO A 131 -8.74 9.44 9.33
C PRO A 131 -8.23 8.27 10.17
N MET A 132 -7.28 8.55 11.06
CA MET A 132 -6.82 7.58 12.05
C MET A 132 -7.85 7.38 13.16
N LEU A 133 -7.77 6.22 13.80
CA LEU A 133 -8.58 5.94 14.99
C LEU A 133 -8.32 7.02 16.06
N PHE A 134 -9.38 7.53 16.67
CA PHE A 134 -9.37 8.61 17.67
C PHE A 134 -8.85 9.97 17.16
N SER A 135 -8.78 10.18 15.84
CA SER A 135 -8.34 11.44 15.24
C SER A 135 -9.22 11.81 14.05
N THR A 136 -9.33 13.10 13.77
CA THR A 136 -9.93 13.61 12.53
C THR A 136 -8.87 13.80 11.43
N ALA A 137 -7.59 13.72 11.80
CA ALA A 137 -6.49 13.89 10.86
C ALA A 137 -6.28 12.61 10.03
N PRO A 138 -6.09 12.73 8.70
CA PRO A 138 -5.81 11.59 7.84
C PRO A 138 -4.42 11.00 8.14
N LEU A 139 -4.28 9.69 7.99
CA LEU A 139 -3.03 8.97 8.21
C LEU A 139 -1.85 9.59 7.42
N SER A 140 -2.11 10.09 6.21
CA SER A 140 -1.12 10.70 5.34
C SER A 140 -0.40 11.91 5.95
N GLN A 141 -1.02 12.66 6.86
CA GLN A 141 -0.39 13.81 7.52
C GLN A 141 0.79 13.41 8.41
N TYR A 142 0.77 12.20 8.96
CA TYR A 142 1.81 11.68 9.84
C TYR A 142 2.98 11.04 9.09
N PHE A 143 2.82 10.82 7.79
CA PHE A 143 3.86 10.33 6.89
C PHE A 143 4.51 11.44 6.06
N VAL A 144 4.25 12.72 6.35
CA VAL A 144 4.80 13.84 5.57
C VAL A 144 6.32 13.79 5.56
N LEU A 145 6.88 13.81 4.37
CA LEU A 145 8.32 13.85 4.10
C LEU A 145 8.95 15.07 4.80
N GLY A 146 9.81 14.83 5.77
CA GLY A 146 10.58 15.87 6.43
C GLY A 146 10.27 16.13 7.90
N ALA A 147 9.31 15.45 8.51
CA ALA A 147 9.23 15.42 9.96
C ALA A 147 10.49 14.70 10.49
N ASN A 148 11.47 15.47 10.92
CA ASN A 148 12.70 14.99 11.55
C ASN A 148 12.34 14.25 12.84
N GLY A 149 12.24 12.93 12.78
CA GLY A 149 12.06 12.10 13.94
C GLY A 149 12.15 10.64 13.56
N ASP A 150 13.16 9.97 14.08
CA ASP A 150 13.27 8.50 14.08
C ASP A 150 12.12 7.81 14.84
N LYS A 151 11.19 8.57 15.39
CA LYS A 151 10.01 8.08 16.06
C LYS A 151 8.87 7.91 15.05
N ASN A 152 8.30 6.72 15.04
CA ASN A 152 7.05 6.46 14.33
C ASN A 152 5.95 7.29 14.99
N SER A 153 5.50 8.35 14.34
CA SER A 153 4.38 9.18 14.81
C SER A 153 3.03 8.46 14.75
N VAL A 154 3.04 7.21 14.32
CA VAL A 154 1.85 6.36 14.20
C VAL A 154 2.15 5.01 14.84
N ASP A 155 1.40 4.68 15.87
CA ASP A 155 1.43 3.37 16.51
C ASP A 155 0.31 2.47 15.98
N LYS A 156 0.58 1.17 15.97
CA LYS A 156 -0.45 0.15 15.75
C LYS A 156 -1.10 -0.16 17.09
N HIS A 157 -2.36 0.19 17.22
CA HIS A 157 -3.10 -0.03 18.46
C HIS A 157 -4.11 -1.17 18.28
N HIS A 158 -4.19 -2.07 19.25
CA HIS A 158 -5.22 -3.10 19.28
C HIS A 158 -6.56 -2.47 19.63
N ILE A 159 -7.58 -2.65 18.77
CA ILE A 159 -8.94 -2.15 19.03
C ILE A 159 -9.52 -2.87 20.26
N PHE A 160 -9.30 -4.18 20.34
CA PHE A 160 -9.65 -4.99 21.52
C PHE A 160 -8.37 -5.52 22.17
N PRO A 161 -8.19 -5.39 23.49
CA PRO A 161 -7.04 -5.95 24.18
C PRO A 161 -6.92 -7.46 23.96
N LYS A 162 -5.69 -7.96 23.80
CA LYS A 162 -5.42 -9.39 23.57
C LYS A 162 -6.08 -10.24 24.68
N HIS A 163 -5.88 -9.86 25.93
CA HIS A 163 -6.47 -10.55 27.08
C HIS A 163 -8.01 -10.63 27.04
N TYR A 164 -8.67 -9.59 26.52
CA TYR A 164 -10.13 -9.62 26.34
C TYR A 164 -10.55 -10.66 25.30
N LEU A 165 -9.86 -10.70 24.16
CA LEU A 165 -10.13 -11.67 23.10
C LEU A 165 -9.90 -13.11 23.58
N GLU A 166 -8.83 -13.37 24.31
CA GLU A 166 -8.54 -14.66 24.92
C GLU A 166 -9.66 -15.09 25.88
N LYS A 167 -10.16 -14.18 26.72
CA LYS A 167 -11.25 -14.44 27.67
C LYS A 167 -12.56 -14.85 27.00
N ILE A 168 -12.83 -14.36 25.79
CA ILE A 168 -14.04 -14.68 25.01
C ILE A 168 -13.83 -15.80 23.99
N GLY A 169 -12.67 -16.50 24.08
CA GLY A 169 -12.41 -17.72 23.31
C GLY A 169 -11.68 -17.51 21.99
N TYR A 170 -11.10 -16.33 21.74
CA TYR A 170 -10.24 -16.10 20.59
C TYR A 170 -8.77 -16.25 21.04
N ASP A 171 -8.15 -17.35 20.66
CA ASP A 171 -6.76 -17.70 21.01
C ASP A 171 -5.78 -17.61 19.81
N ASN A 172 -6.26 -17.15 18.64
CA ASN A 172 -5.50 -17.15 17.42
C ASN A 172 -4.72 -15.83 17.24
N ASP A 173 -3.40 -15.91 17.13
CA ASP A 173 -2.50 -14.76 16.88
C ASP A 173 -2.89 -13.92 15.65
N CYS A 174 -3.49 -14.55 14.65
CA CYS A 174 -3.97 -13.86 13.45
C CYS A 174 -5.12 -12.89 13.78
N ILE A 175 -6.03 -13.27 14.68
CA ILE A 175 -7.14 -12.42 15.13
C ILE A 175 -6.62 -11.24 15.93
N PHE A 176 -5.63 -11.46 16.80
CA PHE A 176 -5.02 -10.39 17.57
C PHE A 176 -4.37 -9.33 16.68
N ARG A 177 -3.69 -9.73 15.61
CA ARG A 177 -3.02 -8.80 14.69
C ARG A 177 -3.97 -8.03 13.78
N LYS A 178 -5.08 -8.64 13.37
CA LYS A 178 -6.13 -7.97 12.57
C LYS A 178 -6.90 -6.92 13.35
N ASN A 179 -6.87 -7.02 14.66
CA ASN A 179 -7.53 -6.11 15.57
C ASN A 179 -6.71 -4.83 15.84
N CYS A 180 -5.83 -4.45 14.92
CA CYS A 180 -5.01 -3.25 15.06
C CYS A 180 -5.52 -2.11 14.20
N ALA A 181 -5.49 -0.90 14.75
CA ALA A 181 -5.72 0.34 14.02
C ALA A 181 -4.53 1.29 14.22
N SER A 182 -4.33 2.17 13.24
CA SER A 182 -3.34 3.24 13.39
C SER A 182 -3.88 4.35 14.27
N VAL A 183 -3.12 4.72 15.30
CA VAL A 183 -3.43 5.83 16.21
C VAL A 183 -2.25 6.80 16.26
N PRO A 184 -2.48 8.10 16.56
CA PRO A 184 -1.39 9.03 16.87
C PRO A 184 -0.61 8.56 18.10
N GLU A 185 0.71 8.69 18.09
CA GLU A 185 1.59 8.30 19.20
C GLU A 185 1.13 8.92 20.54
N GLU A 186 0.70 10.18 20.49
CA GLU A 186 0.21 10.92 21.67
C GLU A 186 -1.00 10.26 22.36
N ARG A 187 -1.77 9.44 21.63
CA ARG A 187 -2.98 8.78 22.16
C ARG A 187 -2.78 7.30 22.47
N SER A 188 -1.71 6.69 21.98
CA SER A 188 -1.38 5.29 22.29
C SER A 188 -1.04 5.08 23.77
N ALA A 189 -0.57 6.14 24.45
CA ALA A 189 -0.25 6.13 25.87
C ALA A 189 -1.46 6.28 26.82
N ILE A 190 -2.66 6.48 26.31
CA ILE A 190 -3.88 6.53 27.14
C ILE A 190 -4.26 5.09 27.52
N PRO A 191 -4.10 4.65 28.78
CA PRO A 191 -4.59 3.35 29.19
C PRO A 191 -6.10 3.33 29.02
N LEU A 192 -6.62 2.33 28.33
CA LEU A 192 -8.04 2.03 28.35
C LEU A 192 -8.42 1.84 29.83
N GLN A 193 -9.16 2.78 30.38
CA GLN A 193 -9.69 2.64 31.73
C GLN A 193 -10.54 1.37 31.73
N THR A 194 -10.02 0.33 32.33
CA THR A 194 -10.82 -0.81 32.73
C THR A 194 -11.84 -0.24 33.71
N GLU A 195 -13.11 -0.18 33.32
CA GLU A 195 -14.19 -0.01 34.29
C GLU A 195 -14.00 -1.11 35.35
N GLN A 196 -13.50 -0.71 36.48
CA GLN A 196 -13.61 -1.51 37.69
C GLN A 196 -15.10 -1.55 38.00
N SER A 197 -15.75 -2.64 37.59
CA SER A 197 -17.04 -3.01 38.16
C SER A 197 -16.88 -3.10 39.66
N SER A 198 -17.23 -2.03 40.37
CA SER A 198 -17.48 -2.05 41.79
C SER A 198 -18.77 -2.83 42.02
N ALA A 199 -18.63 -4.14 42.20
CA ALA A 199 -19.65 -4.93 42.85
C ALA A 199 -19.48 -4.69 44.38
N GLY A 200 -20.38 -3.83 44.91
CA GLY A 200 -20.71 -3.80 46.32
C GLY A 200 -21.89 -4.73 46.57
#